data_48819d0594ab34d36b140886bcecdd11
#
_entry.id   48819d0594ab34d36b140886bcecdd11
#
_cell.length_a   1.000
_cell.length_b   1.000
_cell.length_c   1.000
_cell.angle_alpha   90.00
_cell.angle_beta   90.00
_cell.angle_gamma   90.00
#
_symmetry.space_group_name_H-M   'P 1'
#
loop_
_entity.id
_entity.type
_entity.pdbx_description
1 polymer ?
#
loop_
_entity_poly.entity_id
_entity_poly.type
_entity_poly.pdbx_seq_one_letter_code
_entity_poly.pdbx_strand_id
1 'polypeptide(L)'
;MIGVGADNFVYEFPNNDYVGKVNSEFNAQLITKPHNMYLQIWTQDGMLACLALIALYVMLVIATWKNCMNAEKKTWLQKTAMAIFCGASGYMVVGLANDSSVCVAPLFWILMGLGFAVNHMIKRSKAKEEEQ
;
A
#
# COMPACT_ATOMS: atom_id res chain seq x y z
N MET A 1 10.70 -8.80 14.42
CA MET A 1 11.57 -9.37 13.37
C MET A 1 12.10 -8.22 12.53
N ILE A 2 13.40 -8.12 12.43
CA ILE A 2 14.12 -7.15 11.59
C ILE A 2 14.16 -7.76 10.20
N GLY A 3 13.94 -6.97 9.13
CA GLY A 3 14.03 -7.45 7.76
C GLY A 3 15.46 -7.78 7.35
N VAL A 4 15.63 -8.52 6.27
CA VAL A 4 16.94 -8.94 5.76
C VAL A 4 17.63 -7.85 4.92
N GLY A 5 16.95 -6.74 4.69
CA GLY A 5 17.43 -5.63 3.86
C GLY A 5 16.94 -5.73 2.41
N ALA A 6 16.95 -4.58 1.72
CA ALA A 6 16.52 -4.47 0.34
C ALA A 6 17.36 -5.41 -0.55
N ASP A 7 16.66 -6.09 -1.49
CA ASP A 7 17.20 -7.03 -2.47
C ASP A 7 17.97 -8.25 -1.90
N ASN A 8 18.01 -8.44 -0.57
CA ASN A 8 18.67 -9.59 0.06
C ASN A 8 17.79 -10.86 0.11
N PHE A 9 16.54 -10.79 -0.33
CA PHE A 9 15.64 -11.94 -0.36
C PHE A 9 16.23 -13.15 -1.10
N VAL A 10 16.99 -12.92 -2.18
CA VAL A 10 17.62 -13.96 -2.99
C VAL A 10 18.62 -14.82 -2.20
N TYR A 11 19.24 -14.27 -1.16
CA TYR A 11 20.24 -14.99 -0.34
C TYR A 11 19.57 -15.78 0.79
N GLU A 12 18.43 -15.33 1.27
CA GLU A 12 17.67 -15.99 2.33
C GLU A 12 16.74 -17.08 1.79
N PHE A 13 16.28 -16.93 0.54
CA PHE A 13 15.44 -17.94 -0.08
C PHE A 13 16.29 -19.19 -0.43
N PRO A 14 15.78 -20.42 -0.14
CA PRO A 14 16.55 -21.65 -0.36
C PRO A 14 16.68 -21.99 -1.85
N ASN A 15 17.37 -21.14 -2.60
CA ASN A 15 17.57 -21.30 -4.05
C ASN A 15 18.33 -22.58 -4.42
N ASN A 16 19.05 -23.20 -3.46
CA ASN A 16 19.79 -24.44 -3.63
C ASN A 16 18.93 -25.70 -3.37
N ASP A 17 17.71 -25.54 -2.88
CA ASP A 17 16.78 -26.65 -2.70
C ASP A 17 16.18 -27.08 -4.05
N TYR A 18 16.88 -27.99 -4.72
CA TYR A 18 16.46 -28.53 -6.01
C TYR A 18 15.11 -29.24 -5.93
N VAL A 19 14.86 -30.00 -4.86
CA VAL A 19 13.60 -30.78 -4.68
C VAL A 19 12.43 -29.83 -4.48
N GLY A 20 12.56 -28.82 -3.64
CA GLY A 20 11.54 -27.81 -3.40
C GLY A 20 11.24 -27.02 -4.67
N LYS A 21 12.25 -26.65 -5.46
CA LYS A 21 12.08 -25.94 -6.73
C LYS A 21 11.35 -26.76 -7.79
N VAL A 22 11.71 -28.03 -7.94
CA VAL A 22 11.04 -28.95 -8.90
C VAL A 22 9.58 -29.12 -8.51
N ASN A 23 9.29 -29.34 -7.23
CA ASN A 23 7.91 -29.49 -6.73
C ASN A 23 7.08 -28.21 -6.85
N SER A 24 7.72 -27.06 -6.86
CA SER A 24 7.08 -25.73 -7.00
C SER A 24 7.06 -25.21 -8.46
N GLU A 25 7.43 -26.04 -9.43
CA GLU A 25 7.51 -25.69 -10.87
C GLU A 25 8.53 -24.58 -11.23
N PHE A 26 9.33 -24.13 -10.27
CA PHE A 26 10.33 -23.06 -10.52
C PHE A 26 11.61 -23.56 -11.22
N ASN A 27 11.80 -24.87 -11.35
CA ASN A 27 12.92 -25.51 -12.03
C ASN A 27 14.30 -24.86 -11.68
N ALA A 28 15.02 -24.41 -12.70
CA ALA A 28 16.34 -23.78 -12.55
C ALA A 28 16.28 -22.25 -12.34
N GLN A 29 15.09 -21.65 -12.23
CA GLN A 29 14.96 -20.20 -12.07
C GLN A 29 15.43 -19.76 -10.68
N LEU A 30 16.19 -18.66 -10.65
CA LEU A 30 16.58 -18.00 -9.42
C LEU A 30 15.40 -17.15 -8.92
N ILE A 31 14.91 -17.46 -7.73
CA ILE A 31 13.81 -16.71 -7.13
C ILE A 31 14.41 -15.50 -6.41
N THR A 32 14.18 -14.32 -6.95
CA THR A 32 14.75 -13.06 -6.45
C THR A 32 13.75 -12.23 -5.65
N LYS A 33 12.44 -12.46 -5.83
CA LYS A 33 11.37 -11.68 -5.19
C LYS A 33 10.17 -12.57 -4.88
N PRO A 34 9.39 -12.24 -3.83
CA PRO A 34 8.26 -13.06 -3.39
C PRO A 34 6.98 -12.89 -4.22
N HIS A 35 6.95 -12.06 -5.27
CA HIS A 35 5.77 -11.72 -6.09
C HIS A 35 4.54 -11.32 -5.27
N ASN A 36 4.79 -10.66 -4.14
CA ASN A 36 3.77 -10.11 -3.25
C ASN A 36 4.40 -8.96 -2.48
N MET A 37 3.86 -7.75 -2.63
CA MET A 37 4.39 -6.53 -2.02
C MET A 37 4.44 -6.61 -0.49
N TYR A 38 3.44 -7.22 0.13
CA TYR A 38 3.39 -7.32 1.60
C TYR A 38 4.46 -8.25 2.14
N LEU A 39 4.66 -9.40 1.47
CA LEU A 39 5.74 -10.33 1.81
C LEU A 39 7.10 -9.71 1.50
N GLN A 40 7.22 -8.94 0.43
CA GLN A 40 8.45 -8.22 0.10
C GLN A 40 8.83 -7.24 1.22
N ILE A 41 7.90 -6.37 1.64
CA ILE A 41 8.14 -5.41 2.73
C ILE A 41 8.41 -6.15 4.04
N TRP A 42 7.65 -7.21 4.33
CA TRP A 42 7.87 -8.00 5.55
C TRP A 42 9.27 -8.60 5.60
N THR A 43 9.71 -9.22 4.51
CA THR A 43 11.03 -9.89 4.47
C THR A 43 12.18 -8.91 4.38
N GLN A 44 12.07 -7.85 3.60
CA GLN A 44 13.14 -6.89 3.36
C GLN A 44 13.25 -5.83 4.46
N ASP A 45 12.12 -5.19 4.83
CA ASP A 45 12.07 -4.06 5.75
C ASP A 45 11.62 -4.46 7.16
N GLY A 46 11.01 -5.63 7.28
CA GLY A 46 10.55 -6.20 8.53
C GLY A 46 9.06 -6.03 8.80
N MET A 47 8.59 -6.77 9.81
CA MET A 47 7.18 -6.81 10.20
C MET A 47 6.62 -5.43 10.58
N LEU A 48 7.39 -4.61 11.27
CA LEU A 48 6.96 -3.28 11.70
C LEU A 48 6.68 -2.36 10.51
N ALA A 49 7.50 -2.41 9.46
CA ALA A 49 7.29 -1.63 8.25
C ALA A 49 6.01 -2.07 7.51
N CYS A 50 5.77 -3.37 7.41
CA CYS A 50 4.55 -3.90 6.81
C CYS A 50 3.30 -3.48 7.61
N LEU A 51 3.33 -3.58 8.93
CA LEU A 51 2.22 -3.13 9.79
C LEU A 51 1.99 -1.63 9.70
N ALA A 52 3.06 -0.83 9.62
CA ALA A 52 2.96 0.62 9.44
C ALA A 52 2.30 0.99 8.10
N LEU A 53 2.66 0.32 7.01
CA LEU A 53 2.02 0.51 5.70
C LEU A 53 0.52 0.22 5.78
N ILE A 54 0.15 -0.93 6.36
CA ILE A 54 -1.26 -1.33 6.51
C ILE A 54 -2.01 -0.31 7.39
N ALA A 55 -1.42 0.12 8.49
CA ALA A 55 -2.02 1.11 9.39
C ALA A 55 -2.26 2.45 8.69
N LEU A 56 -1.29 2.96 7.93
CA LEU A 56 -1.44 4.18 7.14
C LEU A 56 -2.58 4.05 6.12
N TYR A 57 -2.65 2.92 5.43
CA TYR A 57 -3.73 2.69 4.47
C TYR A 57 -5.10 2.62 5.15
N VAL A 58 -5.22 1.90 6.27
CA VAL A 58 -6.47 1.84 7.06
C VAL A 58 -6.88 3.23 7.55
N MET A 59 -5.93 4.06 7.99
CA MET A 59 -6.22 5.45 8.36
C MET A 59 -6.78 6.25 7.18
N LEU A 60 -6.25 6.09 5.97
CA LEU A 60 -6.77 6.73 4.76
C LEU A 60 -8.19 6.25 4.45
N VAL A 61 -8.45 4.93 4.54
CA VAL A 61 -9.80 4.35 4.38
C VAL A 61 -10.79 5.00 5.34
N ILE A 62 -10.47 5.02 6.63
CA ILE A 62 -11.34 5.58 7.67
C ILE A 62 -11.59 7.08 7.44
N ALA A 63 -10.54 7.84 7.11
CA ALA A 63 -10.65 9.28 6.85
C ALA A 63 -11.57 9.55 5.65
N THR A 64 -11.37 8.84 4.54
CA THR A 64 -12.18 9.01 3.33
C THR A 64 -13.62 8.57 3.57
N TRP A 65 -13.82 7.45 4.28
CA TRP A 65 -15.16 6.98 4.64
C TRP A 65 -15.94 8.02 5.43
N LYS A 66 -15.38 8.50 6.56
CA LYS A 66 -16.02 9.50 7.43
C LYS A 66 -16.32 10.81 6.72
N ASN A 67 -15.42 11.25 5.83
CA ASN A 67 -15.56 12.55 5.17
C ASN A 67 -16.47 12.53 3.95
N CYS A 68 -16.60 11.39 3.26
CA CYS A 68 -17.22 11.33 1.94
C CYS A 68 -18.53 10.55 1.89
N MET A 69 -18.75 9.56 2.79
CA MET A 69 -19.90 8.64 2.60
C MET A 69 -21.25 9.23 3.00
N ASN A 70 -21.29 10.14 4.00
CA ASN A 70 -22.54 10.65 4.58
C ASN A 70 -23.06 11.94 3.90
N ALA A 71 -22.48 12.37 2.78
CA ALA A 71 -22.91 13.58 2.09
C ALA A 71 -23.90 13.23 0.96
N GLU A 72 -25.11 13.82 0.99
CA GLU A 72 -26.11 13.68 -0.08
C GLU A 72 -25.59 14.25 -1.42
N LYS A 73 -24.96 15.43 -1.38
CA LYS A 73 -24.26 16.02 -2.54
C LYS A 73 -22.78 16.14 -2.24
N LYS A 74 -21.96 15.45 -3.04
CA LYS A 74 -20.50 15.45 -2.85
C LYS A 74 -19.88 16.69 -3.45
N THR A 75 -19.11 17.40 -2.62
CA THR A 75 -18.30 18.54 -3.04
C THR A 75 -17.17 18.07 -3.99
N TRP A 76 -16.55 19.01 -4.69
CA TRP A 76 -15.40 18.69 -5.56
C TRP A 76 -14.26 18.03 -4.77
N LEU A 77 -13.95 18.53 -3.57
CA LEU A 77 -12.93 17.94 -2.70
C LEU A 77 -13.24 16.49 -2.32
N GLN A 78 -14.49 16.18 -2.02
CA GLN A 78 -14.90 14.81 -1.70
C GLN A 78 -14.78 13.87 -2.89
N LYS A 79 -15.11 14.32 -4.10
CA LYS A 79 -14.92 13.55 -5.34
C LYS A 79 -13.43 13.28 -5.59
N THR A 80 -12.58 14.28 -5.37
CA THR A 80 -11.13 14.15 -5.49
C THR A 80 -10.56 13.17 -4.46
N ALA A 81 -11.00 13.24 -3.19
CA ALA A 81 -10.59 12.29 -2.15
C ALA A 81 -10.96 10.84 -2.52
N MET A 82 -12.15 10.63 -3.08
CA MET A 82 -12.60 9.32 -3.53
C MET A 82 -11.77 8.79 -4.71
N ALA A 83 -11.44 9.65 -5.69
CA ALA A 83 -10.61 9.26 -6.83
C ALA A 83 -9.19 8.86 -6.38
N ILE A 84 -8.57 9.64 -5.48
CA ILE A 84 -7.27 9.32 -4.89
C ILE A 84 -7.34 8.00 -4.11
N PHE A 85 -8.38 7.81 -3.32
CA PHE A 85 -8.60 6.57 -2.57
C PHE A 85 -8.73 5.35 -3.49
N CYS A 86 -9.47 5.46 -4.60
CA CYS A 86 -9.57 4.37 -5.59
C CYS A 86 -8.21 4.02 -6.19
N GLY A 87 -7.40 5.02 -6.55
CA GLY A 87 -6.04 4.80 -7.06
C GLY A 87 -5.12 4.11 -6.05
N ALA A 88 -5.11 4.57 -4.80
CA ALA A 88 -4.34 3.95 -3.72
C ALA A 88 -4.81 2.51 -3.44
N SER A 89 -6.12 2.28 -3.43
CA SER A 89 -6.71 0.94 -3.24
C SER A 89 -6.33 -0.01 -4.37
N GLY A 90 -6.34 0.46 -5.61
CA GLY A 90 -5.90 -0.33 -6.77
C GLY A 90 -4.46 -0.83 -6.60
N TYR A 91 -3.54 0.05 -6.17
CA TYR A 91 -2.16 -0.34 -5.89
C TYR A 91 -2.06 -1.39 -4.77
N MET A 92 -2.79 -1.21 -3.67
CA MET A 92 -2.81 -2.16 -2.55
C MET A 92 -3.33 -3.54 -2.98
N VAL A 93 -4.37 -3.59 -3.84
CA VAL A 93 -4.92 -4.85 -4.36
C VAL A 93 -3.94 -5.53 -5.31
N VAL A 94 -3.35 -4.77 -6.24
CA VAL A 94 -2.33 -5.31 -7.17
C VAL A 94 -1.12 -5.83 -6.42
N GLY A 95 -0.75 -5.22 -5.31
CA GLY A 95 0.34 -5.65 -4.43
C GLY A 95 0.16 -7.03 -3.79
N LEU A 96 -1.05 -7.61 -3.84
CA LEU A 96 -1.28 -9.01 -3.40
C LEU A 96 -0.65 -10.03 -4.38
N ALA A 97 -0.53 -9.67 -5.65
CA ALA A 97 -0.04 -10.56 -6.72
C ALA A 97 1.25 -10.06 -7.38
N ASN A 98 1.71 -8.85 -7.01
CA ASN A 98 2.92 -8.24 -7.58
C ASN A 98 3.81 -7.63 -6.50
N ASP A 99 5.09 -7.58 -6.80
CA ASP A 99 6.08 -6.86 -5.98
C ASP A 99 5.90 -5.35 -6.08
N SER A 100 6.41 -4.63 -5.09
CA SER A 100 6.56 -3.18 -5.19
C SER A 100 7.61 -2.84 -6.25
N SER A 101 7.23 -1.97 -7.20
CA SER A 101 8.13 -1.49 -8.25
C SER A 101 8.62 -0.09 -7.96
N VAL A 102 9.92 0.15 -8.17
CA VAL A 102 10.53 1.48 -8.02
C VAL A 102 9.87 2.54 -8.90
N CYS A 103 9.31 2.14 -10.05
CA CYS A 103 8.62 3.06 -10.96
C CYS A 103 7.23 3.48 -10.45
N VAL A 104 6.53 2.62 -9.71
CA VAL A 104 5.13 2.84 -9.31
C VAL A 104 5.00 3.22 -7.83
N ALA A 105 5.88 2.71 -6.97
CA ALA A 105 5.85 3.00 -5.54
C ALA A 105 5.85 4.50 -5.19
N PRO A 106 6.63 5.38 -5.84
CA PRO A 106 6.58 6.81 -5.57
C PRO A 106 5.22 7.43 -5.82
N LEU A 107 4.52 7.00 -6.89
CA LEU A 107 3.16 7.48 -7.19
C LEU A 107 2.17 7.08 -6.10
N PHE A 108 2.27 5.86 -5.58
CA PHE A 108 1.45 5.41 -4.46
C PHE A 108 1.66 6.29 -3.21
N TRP A 109 2.91 6.60 -2.85
CA TRP A 109 3.21 7.45 -1.69
C TRP A 109 2.72 8.89 -1.88
N ILE A 110 2.80 9.43 -3.10
CA ILE A 110 2.21 10.73 -3.45
C ILE A 110 0.69 10.68 -3.28
N LEU A 111 0.02 9.65 -3.79
CA LEU A 111 -1.43 9.47 -3.62
C LEU A 111 -1.82 9.35 -2.14
N MET A 112 -1.06 8.63 -1.34
CA MET A 112 -1.28 8.54 0.12
C MET A 112 -1.19 9.92 0.78
N GLY A 113 -0.13 10.68 0.51
CA GLY A 113 0.05 12.03 1.04
C GLY A 113 -1.05 13.00 0.62
N LEU A 114 -1.40 13.02 -0.67
CA LEU A 114 -2.51 13.83 -1.20
C LEU A 114 -3.84 13.41 -0.59
N GLY A 115 -4.07 12.12 -0.41
CA GLY A 115 -5.27 11.58 0.22
C GLY A 115 -5.47 12.12 1.63
N PHE A 116 -4.43 12.11 2.46
CA PHE A 116 -4.49 12.71 3.80
C PHE A 116 -4.69 14.22 3.75
N ALA A 117 -3.99 14.93 2.87
CA ALA A 117 -4.12 16.38 2.72
C ALA A 117 -5.54 16.80 2.34
N VAL A 118 -6.13 16.16 1.32
CA VAL A 118 -7.50 16.45 0.87
C VAL A 118 -8.53 16.12 1.95
N ASN A 119 -8.38 14.98 2.64
CA ASN A 119 -9.25 14.63 3.77
C ASN A 119 -9.16 15.64 4.92
N HIS A 120 -7.96 16.17 5.20
CA HIS A 120 -7.79 17.23 6.20
C HIS A 120 -8.49 18.53 5.77
N MET A 121 -8.39 18.91 4.50
CA MET A 121 -9.08 20.09 3.95
C MET A 121 -10.61 19.95 4.06
N ILE A 122 -11.16 18.79 3.76
CA ILE A 122 -12.61 18.51 3.91
C ILE A 122 -13.04 18.68 5.36
N LYS A 123 -12.29 18.11 6.30
CA LYS A 123 -12.59 18.22 7.74
C LYS A 123 -12.58 19.68 8.19
N ARG A 124 -11.60 20.45 7.74
CA ARG A 124 -11.49 21.88 8.08
C ARG A 124 -12.61 22.73 7.48
N SER A 125 -13.06 22.40 6.26
CA SER A 125 -14.19 23.10 5.62
C SER A 125 -15.49 22.86 6.39
N LYS A 126 -15.77 21.61 6.79
CA LYS A 126 -16.94 21.25 7.60
C LYS A 126 -16.96 21.98 8.94
N ALA A 127 -15.83 22.03 9.64
CA ALA A 127 -15.75 22.72 10.92
C ALA A 127 -16.06 24.23 10.82
N LYS A 128 -15.67 24.87 9.72
CA LYS A 128 -16.01 26.28 9.48
C LYS A 128 -17.48 26.52 9.14
N GLU A 129 -18.15 25.55 8.52
CA GLU A 129 -19.59 25.62 8.21
C GLU A 129 -20.45 25.42 9.48
N GLU A 130 -19.95 24.68 10.48
CA GLU A 130 -20.62 24.47 11.77
C GLU A 130 -20.48 25.68 12.73
N GLU A 131 -19.48 26.56 12.52
CA GLU A 131 -19.24 27.76 13.31
C GLU A 131 -20.03 29.00 12.80
N GLN A 132 -20.69 28.91 11.65
CA GLN A 132 -21.49 30.00 11.03
C GLN A 132 -22.99 29.81 11.28
#